data_a65f55493f69ad4ba212869cb9cb8448
#
_entry.id   a65f55493f69ad4ba212869cb9cb8448
#
_cell.length_a   1.000
_cell.length_b   1.000
_cell.length_c   1.000
_cell.angle_alpha   90.00
_cell.angle_beta   90.00
_cell.angle_gamma   90.00
#
_symmetry.space_group_name_H-M   'P 1'
#
loop_
_entity.id
_entity.type
_entity.pdbx_description
1 polymer ?
#
loop_
_entity_poly.entity_id
_entity_poly.type
_entity_poly.pdbx_seq_one_letter_code
_entity_poly.pdbx_strand_id
1 'polypeptide(L)' 'MVEILRTNDIVLIGFAQSILEGAAIPVLVADSHISALEGMIGAFPRRLLVPADHAAQARRLLTDAGLAHELRDAAAR' A
#
# COMPACT_ATOMS: atom_id res chain seq x y z
N MET A 1 3.41 -10.90 5.46
CA MET A 1 3.47 -9.65 4.67
C MET A 1 3.26 -8.46 5.59
N VAL A 2 3.86 -7.35 5.23
CA VAL A 2 3.84 -6.13 6.04
C VAL A 2 3.08 -5.06 5.27
N GLU A 3 2.19 -4.35 5.94
CA GLU A 3 1.46 -3.25 5.32
C GLU A 3 2.38 -2.04 5.18
N ILE A 4 2.51 -1.54 3.97
CA ILE A 4 3.37 -0.39 3.68
C ILE A 4 2.52 0.88 3.51
N LEU A 5 1.34 0.73 2.94
CA LEU A 5 0.53 1.86 2.52
C LEU A 5 -0.93 1.50 2.66
N ARG A 6 -1.73 2.46 3.09
CA ARG A 6 -3.18 2.28 3.12
C ARG A 6 -3.84 3.56 2.62
N THR A 7 -4.68 3.44 1.61
CA THR A 7 -5.37 4.60 1.06
C THR A 7 -6.59 4.13 0.28
N ASN A 8 -7.58 5.00 0.16
CA ASN A 8 -8.71 4.73 -0.71
C ASN A 8 -8.53 5.34 -2.09
N ASP A 9 -7.37 5.91 -2.37
CA ASP A 9 -7.07 6.49 -3.67
C ASP A 9 -6.50 5.39 -4.57
N ILE A 10 -7.30 4.90 -5.50
CA ILE A 10 -6.88 3.80 -6.36
C ILE A 10 -5.77 4.19 -7.32
N VAL A 11 -5.66 5.47 -7.67
CA VAL A 11 -4.58 5.93 -8.51
C VAL A 11 -3.26 5.86 -7.75
N LEU A 12 -3.27 6.25 -6.49
CA LEU A 12 -2.09 6.17 -5.66
C LEU A 12 -1.64 4.72 -5.47
N ILE A 13 -2.57 3.82 -5.23
CA ILE A 13 -2.28 2.40 -5.07
C ILE A 13 -1.63 1.85 -6.34
N GLY A 14 -2.19 2.16 -7.50
CA GLY A 14 -1.65 1.69 -8.76
C GLY A 14 -0.26 2.21 -9.03
N PHE A 15 -0.02 3.48 -8.71
CA PHE A 15 1.29 4.09 -8.88
C PHE A 15 2.32 3.41 -7.98
N ALA A 16 1.99 3.25 -6.71
CA ALA A 16 2.91 2.60 -5.76
C ALA A 16 3.18 1.16 -6.17
N GLN A 17 2.15 0.46 -6.59
CA GLN A 17 2.28 -0.93 -7.03
C GLN A 17 3.24 -1.04 -8.22
N SER A 18 3.11 -0.13 -9.20
CA SER A 18 3.97 -0.17 -10.37
C SER A 18 5.43 0.10 -10.02
N ILE A 19 5.69 0.99 -9.07
CA ILE A 19 7.05 1.27 -8.63
C ILE A 19 7.67 0.02 -8.03
N LEU A 20 6.94 -0.66 -7.16
CA LEU A 20 7.48 -1.83 -6.47
C LEU A 20 7.63 -3.01 -7.42
N GLU A 21 6.69 -3.20 -8.31
CA GLU A 21 6.80 -4.29 -9.29
C GLU A 21 7.96 -4.05 -10.24
N GLY A 22 8.21 -2.81 -10.58
CA GLY A 22 9.37 -2.46 -11.41
C GLY A 22 10.69 -2.79 -10.74
N ALA A 23 10.71 -2.87 -9.42
CA ALA A 23 11.89 -3.25 -8.65
C ALA A 23 11.87 -4.74 -8.29
N ALA A 24 10.97 -5.52 -8.86
CA ALA A 24 10.84 -6.95 -8.64
C ALA A 24 10.48 -7.29 -7.19
N ILE A 25 9.74 -6.42 -6.53
CA ILE A 25 9.27 -6.67 -5.18
C ILE A 25 7.84 -7.25 -5.27
N PRO A 26 7.57 -8.40 -4.69
CA PRO A 26 6.20 -8.93 -4.69
C PRO A 26 5.26 -8.01 -3.91
N VAL A 27 4.09 -7.77 -4.44
CA VAL A 27 3.12 -6.85 -3.85
C VAL A 27 1.77 -7.52 -3.76
N LEU A 28 1.10 -7.35 -2.64
CA LEU A 28 -0.28 -7.77 -2.49
C LEU A 28 -1.14 -6.54 -2.18
N VAL A 29 -2.19 -6.35 -2.92
CA VAL A 29 -3.17 -5.30 -2.64
C VAL A 29 -4.39 -5.96 -2.02
N ALA A 30 -4.73 -5.57 -0.82
CA ALA A 30 -5.87 -6.14 -0.10
C ALA A 30 -6.92 -5.07 0.14
N ASP A 31 -8.17 -5.45 -0.04
CA ASP A 31 -9.29 -4.55 0.15
C ASP A 31 -10.00 -4.88 1.44
N SER A 32 -10.71 -3.91 1.96
CA SER A 32 -11.64 -4.14 3.04
C SER A 32 -12.97 -4.59 2.47
N HIS A 33 -13.46 -5.73 2.89
CA HIS A 33 -14.72 -6.26 2.38
C HIS A 33 -15.93 -5.81 3.13
N ILE A 34 -15.74 -5.42 4.36
CA ILE A 34 -16.86 -5.20 5.26
C ILE A 34 -17.81 -4.16 4.73
N SER A 35 -17.24 -3.12 4.20
CA SER A 35 -18.03 -1.98 3.76
C SER A 35 -18.92 -2.28 2.60
N ALA A 36 -18.59 -3.29 1.82
CA ALA A 36 -19.42 -3.63 0.68
C ALA A 36 -20.82 -4.05 1.10
N LEU A 37 -20.93 -4.67 2.27
CA LEU A 37 -22.21 -5.11 2.77
C LEU A 37 -23.07 -3.95 3.22
N GLU A 38 -22.48 -2.83 3.47
CA GLU A 38 -23.20 -1.66 3.94
C GLU A 38 -23.47 -0.65 2.86
N GLY A 39 -23.12 -0.98 1.63
CA GLY A 39 -23.37 -0.07 0.53
C GLY A 39 -22.47 1.14 0.53
N MET A 40 -21.38 1.11 1.23
CA MET A 40 -20.43 2.22 1.29
C MET A 40 -19.55 2.18 0.08
N ILE A 41 -19.94 2.87 -0.93
CA ILE A 41 -19.26 2.80 -2.22
C ILE A 41 -18.14 3.81 -2.29
N GLY A 42 -16.98 3.34 -2.71
CA GLY A 42 -15.85 4.23 -2.99
C GLY A 42 -15.08 4.69 -1.79
N ALA A 43 -15.44 4.19 -0.62
CA ALA A 43 -14.79 4.65 0.60
C ALA A 43 -13.88 3.62 1.25
N PHE A 44 -13.58 2.54 0.56
CA PHE A 44 -12.86 1.42 1.19
C PHE A 44 -11.37 1.60 1.01
N PRO A 45 -10.62 1.65 2.11
CA PRO A 45 -9.17 1.72 1.97
C PRO A 45 -8.62 0.41 1.42
N ARG A 46 -7.65 0.54 0.57
CA ARG A 46 -6.88 -0.60 0.11
C ARG A 46 -5.53 -0.57 0.79
N ARG A 47 -5.02 -1.76 1.07
CA ARG A 47 -3.74 -1.91 1.73
C ARG A 47 -2.75 -2.49 0.76
N LEU A 48 -1.55 -1.96 0.75
CA LEU A 48 -0.48 -2.46 -0.08
C LEU A 48 0.52 -3.14 0.85
N LEU A 49 0.76 -4.41 0.61
CA LEU A 49 1.60 -5.22 1.48
C LEU A 49 2.76 -5.81 0.69
N VAL A 50 3.89 -5.97 1.36
CA VAL A 50 5.06 -6.61 0.78
C VAL A 50 5.64 -7.60 1.79
N PRO A 51 6.46 -8.56 1.36
CA PRO A 51 7.14 -9.43 2.32
C PRO A 51 8.02 -8.62 3.25
N ALA A 52 8.15 -9.10 4.48
CA ALA A 52 8.86 -8.33 5.50
C ALA A 52 10.30 -8.02 5.12
N ASP A 53 10.96 -8.92 4.43
CA ASP A 53 12.35 -8.72 4.03
C ASP A 53 12.51 -7.72 2.90
N HIS A 54 11.41 -7.29 2.28
CA HIS A 54 11.44 -6.23 1.28
C HIS A 54 10.89 -4.91 1.80
N ALA A 55 10.47 -4.86 3.06
CA ALA A 55 9.76 -3.68 3.56
C ALA A 55 10.61 -2.42 3.55
N ALA A 56 11.87 -2.52 3.96
CA ALA A 56 12.73 -1.34 4.00
C ALA A 56 13.01 -0.80 2.59
N GLN A 57 13.23 -1.69 1.64
CA GLN A 57 13.46 -1.29 0.26
C GLN A 57 12.21 -0.66 -0.33
N ALA A 58 11.05 -1.26 -0.05
CA ALA A 58 9.78 -0.74 -0.55
C ALA A 58 9.52 0.67 -0.02
N ARG A 59 9.74 0.89 1.26
CA ARG A 59 9.55 2.22 1.84
C ARG A 59 10.49 3.24 1.22
N ARG A 60 11.73 2.84 0.98
CA ARG A 60 12.71 3.74 0.38
C ARG A 60 12.29 4.14 -1.03
N LEU A 61 11.84 3.17 -1.82
CA LEU A 61 11.41 3.45 -3.18
C LEU A 61 10.21 4.38 -3.21
N LEU A 62 9.25 4.16 -2.34
CA LEU A 62 8.06 5.00 -2.32
C LEU A 62 8.35 6.38 -1.74
N THR A 63 9.27 6.47 -0.80
CA THR A 63 9.72 7.77 -0.29
C THR A 63 10.38 8.58 -1.39
N ASP A 64 11.22 7.93 -2.18
CA ASP A 64 11.90 8.60 -3.29
C ASP A 64 10.91 9.05 -4.36
N ALA A 65 9.78 8.38 -4.47
CA ALA A 65 8.74 8.76 -5.41
C ALA A 65 7.81 9.85 -4.88
N GLY A 66 8.06 10.34 -3.68
CA GLY A 66 7.26 11.42 -3.11
C GLY A 66 6.08 10.95 -2.28
N LEU A 67 6.04 9.69 -1.90
CA LEU A 67 4.91 9.13 -1.17
C LEU A 67 5.18 8.92 0.32
N ALA A 68 6.23 9.53 0.85
CA ALA A 68 6.61 9.30 2.24
C ALA A 68 5.47 9.56 3.21
N HIS A 69 4.67 10.57 2.94
CA HIS A 69 3.58 10.96 3.84
C HIS A 69 2.41 9.99 3.82
N GLU A 70 2.40 9.06 2.87
CA GLU A 70 1.34 8.06 2.78
C GLU A 70 1.73 6.73 3.41
N LEU A 71 2.99 6.56 3.77
CA LEU A 71 3.48 5.28 4.23
C LEU A 71 3.03 4.98 5.65
N ARG A 72 2.76 3.71 5.90
CA ARG A 72 2.48 3.24 7.26
C ARG A 72 3.79 2.87 7.89
N ASP A 73 4.07 3.44 9.02
CA ASP A 73 5.27 3.16 9.76
C ASP A 73 5.03 1.96 10.67
N ALA A 74 5.69 0.86 10.39
CA ALA A 74 5.50 -0.34 11.17
C ALA A 74 5.87 -0.13 12.64
N ALA A 75 6.76 0.79 12.89
CA ALA A 75 7.17 1.07 14.27
C ALA A 75 6.16 1.91 15.01
N ALA A 76 5.28 2.57 14.28
CA ALA A 76 4.34 3.45 14.91
C ALA A 76 3.19 2.70 15.53
N ARG A 77 3.07 1.60 15.30
CA ARG A 77 1.99 0.91 15.74
C ARG A 77 1.75 0.70 16.79
#